data_0aa413d21766bd2d198366b6ff6b2fb1
#
_entry.id   0aa413d21766bd2d198366b6ff6b2fb1
#
_cell.length_a   1.000
_cell.length_b   1.000
_cell.length_c   1.000
_cell.angle_alpha   90.00
_cell.angle_beta   90.00
_cell.angle_gamma   90.00
#
_symmetry.space_group_name_H-M   'P 1'
#
loop_
_entity.id
_entity.type
_entity.pdbx_description
1 polymer ?
#
loop_
_entity_poly.entity_id
_entity_poly.type
_entity_poly.pdbx_seq_one_letter_code
_entity_poly.pdbx_strand_id
1 'polypeptide(L)'
;MAQNLAHGFAAMNGGTSGGSGGPTVHVSTGAELQKAIDGVSATSGPLTIVVDGKITPANSGVDAISIAGRNNISVIGGGSGAEFDGIGIRISGGSSNLIIQNLKIHNVATGPKDAIGIEGPSRNIMIDHNELYSSMAVDKDYYDGLLDIKRGAEYITVSNNYIHDHHKASLVGYADEDTGARFVTYDHNVFENLGSRTPSVRDGHVHIYDNYFKDISASAINLRMGAVGLIENNVFENVRDPIVSLDSTAPGYWDLRGNVMSGVTWSQTGAGEASAQDGRSTASYSVPYAYGLDAAAAVKGEALAQAGVGRLDGAAPATGAPAPVPAPAPEPSPAVTPAPTP
;
A
#
# COMPACT_ATOMS: atom_id res chain seq x y z
N MET A 1 -13.06 4.95 18.69
CA MET A 1 -12.28 5.22 17.48
C MET A 1 -13.07 4.69 16.30
N ALA A 2 -13.40 5.51 15.33
CA ALA A 2 -14.06 5.06 14.12
C ALA A 2 -12.97 4.35 13.26
N GLN A 3 -13.13 3.07 13.02
CA GLN A 3 -12.35 2.37 11.99
C GLN A 3 -12.90 2.87 10.65
N ASN A 4 -12.03 3.36 9.76
CA ASN A 4 -12.45 3.60 8.39
C ASN A 4 -12.96 2.27 7.79
N LEU A 5 -14.09 2.35 7.10
CA LEU A 5 -14.61 1.18 6.39
C LEU A 5 -13.64 0.84 5.26
N ALA A 6 -13.31 -0.44 5.13
CA ALA A 6 -12.47 -0.91 4.04
C ALA A 6 -13.13 -0.61 2.70
N HIS A 7 -12.33 -0.14 1.76
CA HIS A 7 -12.70 0.17 0.39
C HIS A 7 -11.67 -0.41 -0.58
N GLY A 8 -11.78 -0.08 -1.85
CA GLY A 8 -10.85 -0.59 -2.83
C GLY A 8 -10.85 -2.13 -2.88
N PHE A 9 -9.71 -2.72 -3.20
CA PHE A 9 -9.61 -4.17 -3.25
C PHE A 9 -9.75 -4.85 -1.88
N ALA A 10 -9.44 -4.20 -0.77
CA ALA A 10 -9.67 -4.77 0.56
C ALA A 10 -11.15 -4.98 0.89
N ALA A 11 -12.07 -4.28 0.21
CA ALA A 11 -13.51 -4.47 0.34
C ALA A 11 -14.05 -5.63 -0.51
N MET A 12 -13.25 -6.16 -1.42
CA MET A 12 -13.60 -7.30 -2.27
C MET A 12 -13.41 -8.65 -1.54
N ASN A 13 -13.73 -9.75 -2.20
CA ASN A 13 -13.50 -11.11 -1.67
C ASN A 13 -14.01 -11.33 -0.23
N GLY A 14 -15.21 -10.85 0.09
CA GLY A 14 -15.80 -10.93 1.42
C GLY A 14 -15.52 -9.74 2.33
N GLY A 15 -14.64 -8.81 1.89
CA GLY A 15 -14.36 -7.57 2.58
C GLY A 15 -13.39 -7.68 3.77
N THR A 16 -13.09 -6.52 4.35
CA THR A 16 -12.20 -6.39 5.50
C THR A 16 -12.91 -5.61 6.61
N SER A 17 -13.05 -6.23 7.76
CA SER A 17 -13.65 -5.64 8.97
C SER A 17 -12.71 -5.69 10.19
N GLY A 18 -11.58 -6.37 10.05
CA GLY A 18 -10.60 -6.54 11.11
C GLY A 18 -11.21 -7.10 12.40
N GLY A 19 -10.90 -6.46 13.52
CA GLY A 19 -11.40 -6.79 14.84
C GLY A 19 -12.80 -6.26 15.18
N SER A 20 -13.52 -5.69 14.21
CA SER A 20 -14.83 -5.09 14.46
C SER A 20 -15.84 -6.08 15.04
N GLY A 21 -16.58 -5.65 16.06
CA GLY A 21 -17.57 -6.48 16.77
C GLY A 21 -16.96 -7.41 17.84
N GLY A 22 -15.64 -7.47 17.95
CA GLY A 22 -14.95 -8.20 19.01
C GLY A 22 -14.55 -7.34 20.20
N PRO A 23 -13.92 -7.96 21.22
CA PRO A 23 -13.36 -7.22 22.33
C PRO A 23 -12.20 -6.32 21.89
N THR A 24 -11.95 -5.29 22.70
CA THR A 24 -10.77 -4.42 22.57
C THR A 24 -9.83 -4.70 23.72
N VAL A 25 -8.54 -4.88 23.43
CA VAL A 25 -7.47 -4.99 24.41
C VAL A 25 -6.45 -3.88 24.20
N HIS A 26 -5.86 -3.41 25.28
CA HIS A 26 -4.82 -2.40 25.28
C HIS A 26 -3.47 -3.01 25.61
N VAL A 27 -2.43 -2.63 24.88
CA VAL A 27 -1.06 -3.12 25.04
C VAL A 27 -0.07 -1.97 24.97
N SER A 28 1.01 -2.05 25.70
CA SER A 28 2.02 -0.98 25.81
C SER A 28 3.43 -1.45 25.41
N THR A 29 3.62 -2.76 25.25
CA THR A 29 4.91 -3.35 24.84
C THR A 29 4.74 -4.31 23.67
N GLY A 30 5.83 -4.54 22.92
CA GLY A 30 5.80 -5.49 21.82
C GLY A 30 5.54 -6.93 22.28
N ALA A 31 6.00 -7.30 23.45
CA ALA A 31 5.73 -8.62 24.03
C ALA A 31 4.23 -8.81 24.37
N GLU A 32 3.55 -7.78 24.88
CA GLU A 32 2.10 -7.81 25.09
C GLU A 32 1.35 -7.85 23.77
N LEU A 33 1.77 -7.07 22.78
CA LEU A 33 1.19 -7.07 21.44
C LEU A 33 1.31 -8.45 20.78
N GLN A 34 2.51 -9.04 20.78
CA GLN A 34 2.73 -10.39 20.23
C GLN A 34 1.89 -11.44 20.95
N LYS A 35 1.83 -11.38 22.28
CA LYS A 35 0.99 -12.28 23.08
C LYS A 35 -0.50 -12.15 22.76
N ALA A 36 -1.00 -10.94 22.56
CA ALA A 36 -2.40 -10.71 22.18
C ALA A 36 -2.70 -11.30 20.79
N ILE A 37 -1.81 -11.11 19.81
CA ILE A 37 -1.91 -11.70 18.47
C ILE A 37 -1.87 -13.23 18.56
N ASP A 38 -0.93 -13.81 19.31
CA ASP A 38 -0.77 -15.26 19.44
C ASP A 38 -1.96 -15.93 20.13
N GLY A 39 -2.68 -15.20 20.97
CA GLY A 39 -3.93 -15.64 21.60
C GLY A 39 -5.10 -15.81 20.64
N VAL A 40 -5.04 -15.23 19.43
CA VAL A 40 -6.09 -15.40 18.40
C VAL A 40 -5.88 -16.71 17.67
N SER A 41 -6.84 -17.63 17.77
CA SER A 41 -6.87 -18.87 17.01
C SER A 41 -7.71 -18.72 15.73
N ALA A 42 -7.66 -19.71 14.85
CA ALA A 42 -8.50 -19.74 13.64
C ALA A 42 -10.01 -19.72 13.92
N THR A 43 -10.41 -20.13 15.14
CA THR A 43 -11.83 -20.19 15.59
C THR A 43 -12.16 -19.06 16.57
N SER A 44 -11.20 -18.20 16.92
CA SER A 44 -11.46 -17.01 17.74
C SER A 44 -12.32 -16.02 16.99
N GLY A 45 -13.19 -15.30 17.71
CA GLY A 45 -13.88 -14.14 17.19
C GLY A 45 -12.92 -12.99 16.86
N PRO A 46 -13.43 -11.88 16.32
CA PRO A 46 -12.63 -10.71 16.00
C PRO A 46 -12.00 -10.09 17.25
N LEU A 47 -10.82 -9.45 17.08
CA LEU A 47 -10.07 -8.79 18.16
C LEU A 47 -9.52 -7.45 17.71
N THR A 48 -9.82 -6.38 18.43
CA THR A 48 -9.14 -5.08 18.29
C THR A 48 -8.04 -4.95 19.33
N ILE A 49 -6.81 -4.68 18.88
CA ILE A 49 -5.66 -4.44 19.75
C ILE A 49 -5.28 -2.97 19.60
N VAL A 50 -5.39 -2.22 20.68
CA VAL A 50 -4.97 -0.82 20.75
C VAL A 50 -3.57 -0.77 21.36
N VAL A 51 -2.65 -0.18 20.63
CA VAL A 51 -1.26 0.02 21.08
C VAL A 51 -1.14 1.41 21.69
N ASP A 52 -0.88 1.49 22.98
CA ASP A 52 -0.79 2.72 23.77
C ASP A 52 0.65 3.09 24.15
N GLY A 53 1.62 2.74 23.33
CA GLY A 53 3.01 2.99 23.70
C GLY A 53 3.99 2.94 22.54
N LYS A 54 5.27 2.96 22.91
CA LYS A 54 6.39 2.79 21.98
C LYS A 54 6.83 1.33 21.97
N ILE A 55 6.78 0.71 20.81
CA ILE A 55 7.21 -0.66 20.54
C ILE A 55 8.64 -0.62 20.01
N THR A 56 9.53 -1.42 20.60
CA THR A 56 10.94 -1.52 20.22
C THR A 56 11.39 -2.97 20.25
N PRO A 57 12.51 -3.35 19.61
CA PRO A 57 13.08 -4.70 19.77
C PRO A 57 13.30 -5.08 21.25
N ALA A 58 13.72 -4.12 22.07
CA ALA A 58 14.04 -4.35 23.47
C ALA A 58 12.82 -4.74 24.33
N ASN A 59 11.61 -4.20 24.02
CA ASN A 59 10.39 -4.54 24.76
C ASN A 59 9.50 -5.56 24.06
N SER A 60 9.96 -6.12 22.94
CA SER A 60 9.21 -7.09 22.14
C SER A 60 9.67 -8.53 22.37
N GLY A 61 10.96 -8.74 22.58
CA GLY A 61 11.56 -10.07 22.65
C GLY A 61 11.54 -10.85 21.33
N VAL A 62 11.23 -10.16 20.22
CA VAL A 62 11.19 -10.68 18.84
C VAL A 62 11.78 -9.67 17.88
N ASP A 63 12.23 -10.13 16.71
CA ASP A 63 12.82 -9.27 15.69
C ASP A 63 11.77 -8.57 14.79
N ALA A 64 10.55 -9.05 14.79
CA ALA A 64 9.39 -8.44 14.13
C ALA A 64 8.11 -8.89 14.83
N ILE A 65 7.11 -8.02 14.88
CA ILE A 65 5.76 -8.39 15.33
C ILE A 65 5.13 -9.26 14.24
N SER A 66 4.77 -10.50 14.59
CA SER A 66 4.31 -11.50 13.63
C SER A 66 2.81 -11.73 13.71
N ILE A 67 2.10 -11.53 12.58
CA ILE A 67 0.71 -11.94 12.39
C ILE A 67 0.72 -13.10 11.39
N ALA A 68 0.86 -14.33 11.89
CA ALA A 68 1.01 -15.51 11.06
C ALA A 68 -0.17 -16.48 11.24
N GLY A 69 -0.93 -16.71 10.17
CA GLY A 69 -2.12 -17.57 10.20
C GLY A 69 -3.23 -17.05 11.13
N ARG A 70 -3.38 -15.75 11.25
CA ARG A 70 -4.36 -15.10 12.12
C ARG A 70 -5.38 -14.31 11.29
N ASN A 71 -6.61 -14.25 11.77
CA ASN A 71 -7.70 -13.60 11.06
C ASN A 71 -8.49 -12.68 12.00
N ASN A 72 -9.22 -11.72 11.40
CA ASN A 72 -10.15 -10.86 12.11
C ASN A 72 -9.47 -10.01 13.20
N ILE A 73 -8.34 -9.40 12.89
CA ILE A 73 -7.57 -8.58 13.84
C ILE A 73 -7.47 -7.15 13.31
N SER A 74 -7.69 -6.18 14.21
CA SER A 74 -7.24 -4.81 14.02
C SER A 74 -6.11 -4.50 14.99
N VAL A 75 -4.98 -3.95 14.48
CA VAL A 75 -3.90 -3.37 15.28
C VAL A 75 -3.93 -1.86 15.04
N ILE A 76 -4.26 -1.10 16.08
CA ILE A 76 -4.54 0.34 15.96
C ILE A 76 -3.72 1.12 16.98
N GLY A 77 -3.00 2.15 16.54
CA GLY A 77 -2.33 3.07 17.44
C GLY A 77 -3.34 3.90 18.26
N GLY A 78 -3.16 3.93 19.57
CA GLY A 78 -3.99 4.71 20.48
C GLY A 78 -3.77 6.22 20.33
N GLY A 79 -4.78 7.03 20.61
CA GLY A 79 -4.69 8.49 20.59
C GLY A 79 -4.16 9.06 19.29
N SER A 80 -3.07 9.82 19.36
CA SER A 80 -2.39 10.41 18.20
C SER A 80 -1.51 9.44 17.39
N GLY A 81 -1.54 8.15 17.68
CA GLY A 81 -0.74 7.09 17.07
C GLY A 81 0.21 6.41 18.03
N ALA A 82 0.60 5.18 17.70
CA ALA A 82 1.64 4.44 18.41
C ALA A 82 2.93 4.40 17.61
N GLU A 83 4.08 4.39 18.28
CA GLU A 83 5.39 4.40 17.65
C GLU A 83 6.01 3.00 17.67
N PHE A 84 6.51 2.54 16.52
CA PHE A 84 7.33 1.35 16.35
C PHE A 84 8.73 1.79 15.89
N ASP A 85 9.69 1.74 16.76
CA ASP A 85 11.06 2.19 16.52
C ASP A 85 12.00 0.99 16.42
N GLY A 86 12.54 0.78 15.21
CA GLY A 86 13.49 -0.30 14.94
C GLY A 86 12.87 -1.68 14.74
N ILE A 87 11.56 -1.83 14.81
CA ILE A 87 10.85 -3.10 14.65
C ILE A 87 9.64 -2.94 13.74
N GLY A 88 9.44 -3.89 12.82
CA GLY A 88 8.33 -3.89 11.87
C GLY A 88 7.25 -4.93 12.17
N ILE A 89 6.25 -4.98 11.30
CA ILE A 89 5.14 -5.95 11.33
C ILE A 89 5.26 -6.88 10.13
N ARG A 90 5.25 -8.19 10.39
CA ARG A 90 5.21 -9.22 9.34
C ARG A 90 3.87 -9.94 9.35
N ILE A 91 3.17 -9.91 8.22
CA ILE A 91 1.91 -10.60 7.99
C ILE A 91 2.16 -11.78 7.05
N SER A 92 1.80 -13.00 7.45
CA SER A 92 2.09 -14.20 6.67
C SER A 92 1.15 -15.37 7.01
N GLY A 93 1.43 -16.55 6.44
CA GLY A 93 0.75 -17.79 6.82
C GLY A 93 -0.74 -17.83 6.47
N GLY A 94 -1.16 -17.06 5.47
CA GLY A 94 -2.57 -17.00 5.06
C GLY A 94 -3.46 -16.17 5.98
N SER A 95 -2.87 -15.23 6.71
CA SER A 95 -3.63 -14.29 7.52
C SER A 95 -4.62 -13.49 6.69
N SER A 96 -5.80 -13.21 7.23
CA SER A 96 -6.84 -12.49 6.48
C SER A 96 -7.72 -11.62 7.36
N ASN A 97 -8.44 -10.70 6.73
CA ASN A 97 -9.32 -9.76 7.41
C ASN A 97 -8.57 -8.97 8.51
N LEU A 98 -7.56 -8.21 8.09
CA LEU A 98 -6.70 -7.44 8.98
C LEU A 98 -6.80 -5.93 8.71
N ILE A 99 -6.74 -5.14 9.77
CA ILE A 99 -6.59 -3.68 9.71
C ILE A 99 -5.35 -3.29 10.51
N ILE A 100 -4.42 -2.57 9.88
CA ILE A 100 -3.22 -1.99 10.50
C ILE A 100 -3.34 -0.47 10.35
N GLN A 101 -3.53 0.23 11.44
CA GLN A 101 -3.97 1.63 11.39
C GLN A 101 -3.31 2.50 12.47
N ASN A 102 -3.02 3.76 12.11
CA ASN A 102 -2.55 4.79 13.03
C ASN A 102 -1.22 4.44 13.74
N LEU A 103 -0.31 3.80 13.02
CA LEU A 103 1.01 3.38 13.52
C LEU A 103 2.12 4.18 12.83
N LYS A 104 3.05 4.72 13.62
CA LYS A 104 4.31 5.29 13.15
C LYS A 104 5.38 4.21 13.23
N ILE A 105 5.83 3.68 12.08
CA ILE A 105 6.81 2.60 12.01
C ILE A 105 8.05 3.10 11.29
N HIS A 106 9.19 3.07 11.95
CA HIS A 106 10.40 3.64 11.39
C HIS A 106 11.69 2.92 11.79
N ASN A 107 12.74 3.17 10.99
CA ASN A 107 14.11 2.71 11.24
C ASN A 107 14.23 1.20 11.47
N VAL A 108 13.43 0.40 10.77
CA VAL A 108 13.39 -1.06 10.96
C VAL A 108 14.66 -1.69 10.41
N ALA A 109 15.54 -2.14 11.31
CA ALA A 109 16.80 -2.79 11.00
C ALA A 109 16.88 -4.24 11.49
N THR A 110 15.79 -4.76 12.08
CA THR A 110 15.69 -6.13 12.58
C THR A 110 14.78 -6.99 11.69
N GLY A 111 14.87 -8.30 11.83
CA GLY A 111 14.07 -9.25 11.07
C GLY A 111 14.17 -9.07 9.55
N PRO A 112 13.03 -9.04 8.84
CA PRO A 112 13.01 -8.80 7.39
C PRO A 112 13.43 -7.40 6.95
N LYS A 113 13.53 -6.45 7.88
CA LYS A 113 13.83 -5.03 7.68
C LYS A 113 12.75 -4.22 6.91
N ASP A 114 11.57 -4.78 6.72
CA ASP A 114 10.40 -4.07 6.22
C ASP A 114 9.65 -3.40 7.39
N ALA A 115 9.12 -2.19 7.21
CA ALA A 115 8.23 -1.60 8.20
C ALA A 115 6.92 -2.41 8.30
N ILE A 116 6.32 -2.74 7.15
CA ILE A 116 5.21 -3.69 7.04
C ILE A 116 5.50 -4.64 5.87
N GLY A 117 5.71 -5.92 6.16
CA GLY A 117 5.85 -6.97 5.16
C GLY A 117 4.62 -7.87 5.12
N ILE A 118 4.02 -8.06 3.93
CA ILE A 118 2.84 -8.89 3.71
C ILE A 118 3.21 -10.01 2.74
N GLU A 119 3.08 -11.26 3.21
CA GLU A 119 3.38 -12.44 2.41
C GLU A 119 2.13 -13.30 2.19
N GLY A 120 1.97 -13.79 0.99
CA GLY A 120 0.87 -14.69 0.63
C GLY A 120 0.91 -16.06 1.33
N PRO A 121 -0.22 -16.74 1.32
CA PRO A 121 -1.49 -16.37 0.72
C PRO A 121 -2.39 -15.45 1.59
N SER A 122 -1.79 -14.47 2.27
CA SER A 122 -2.53 -13.49 3.10
C SER A 122 -3.37 -12.57 2.22
N ARG A 123 -4.56 -12.17 2.71
CA ARG A 123 -5.52 -11.38 1.91
C ARG A 123 -6.49 -10.58 2.78
N ASN A 124 -7.23 -9.68 2.11
CA ASN A 124 -8.21 -8.80 2.78
C ASN A 124 -7.55 -8.00 3.91
N ILE A 125 -6.67 -7.09 3.51
CA ILE A 125 -5.85 -6.31 4.45
C ILE A 125 -5.98 -4.83 4.13
N MET A 126 -6.24 -4.02 5.16
CA MET A 126 -6.27 -2.58 5.10
C MET A 126 -5.08 -2.01 5.85
N ILE A 127 -4.26 -1.22 5.18
CA ILE A 127 -3.12 -0.48 5.74
C ILE A 127 -3.47 1.00 5.62
N ASP A 128 -3.83 1.63 6.75
CA ASP A 128 -4.50 2.91 6.70
C ASP A 128 -4.00 3.89 7.77
N HIS A 129 -3.81 5.16 7.38
CA HIS A 129 -3.36 6.22 8.28
C HIS A 129 -2.07 5.89 9.07
N ASN A 130 -1.12 5.19 8.46
CA ASN A 130 0.17 4.95 9.07
C ASN A 130 1.21 5.97 8.58
N GLU A 131 2.28 6.16 9.35
CA GLU A 131 3.48 6.91 8.97
C GLU A 131 4.65 5.95 8.90
N LEU A 132 5.22 5.77 7.70
CA LEU A 132 6.27 4.80 7.42
C LEU A 132 7.51 5.52 6.89
N TYR A 133 8.65 5.41 7.57
CA TYR A 133 9.88 6.07 7.13
C TYR A 133 11.16 5.43 7.68
N SER A 134 12.30 5.88 7.19
CA SER A 134 13.60 5.52 7.77
C SER A 134 14.62 6.66 7.60
N SER A 135 15.56 6.56 6.67
CA SER A 135 16.55 7.61 6.40
C SER A 135 17.13 7.46 4.99
N MET A 136 17.29 8.59 4.30
CA MET A 136 18.03 8.70 3.04
C MET A 136 19.54 8.84 3.26
N ALA A 137 20.01 9.01 4.49
CA ALA A 137 21.42 9.25 4.79
C ALA A 137 22.26 7.98 4.91
N VAL A 138 21.64 6.79 4.81
CA VAL A 138 22.30 5.49 4.86
C VAL A 138 22.35 4.85 3.48
N ASP A 139 23.12 3.74 3.34
CA ASP A 139 23.10 2.94 2.11
C ASP A 139 21.70 2.43 1.82
N LYS A 140 21.35 2.34 0.53
CA LYS A 140 20.01 1.91 0.07
C LYS A 140 19.58 0.50 0.53
N ASP A 141 20.53 -0.33 0.93
CA ASP A 141 20.30 -1.71 1.37
C ASP A 141 20.46 -1.88 2.90
N TYR A 142 20.68 -0.78 3.61
CA TYR A 142 20.74 -0.80 5.08
C TYR A 142 19.38 -1.16 5.70
N TYR A 143 18.31 -0.48 5.28
CA TYR A 143 16.92 -0.88 5.50
C TYR A 143 16.41 -1.59 4.25
N ASP A 144 15.32 -2.38 4.32
CA ASP A 144 14.78 -3.01 3.12
C ASP A 144 13.59 -2.21 2.55
N GLY A 145 12.37 -2.55 2.83
CA GLY A 145 11.19 -1.84 2.34
C GLY A 145 10.43 -1.10 3.44
N LEU A 146 9.51 -0.18 3.05
CA LEU A 146 8.54 0.36 4.01
C LEU A 146 7.25 -0.45 3.98
N LEU A 147 6.76 -0.81 2.79
CA LEU A 147 5.55 -1.61 2.64
C LEU A 147 5.70 -2.60 1.49
N ASP A 148 5.97 -3.84 1.79
CA ASP A 148 6.20 -4.87 0.80
C ASP A 148 5.09 -5.92 0.78
N ILE A 149 4.58 -6.21 -0.42
CA ILE A 149 3.51 -7.18 -0.69
C ILE A 149 4.08 -8.27 -1.60
N LYS A 150 4.25 -9.47 -1.06
CA LYS A 150 5.05 -10.54 -1.68
C LYS A 150 4.29 -11.88 -1.71
N ARG A 151 4.75 -12.81 -2.55
CA ARG A 151 4.33 -14.24 -2.55
C ARG A 151 2.83 -14.44 -2.77
N GLY A 152 2.22 -13.64 -3.65
CA GLY A 152 0.79 -13.78 -3.97
C GLY A 152 -0.16 -13.27 -2.87
N ALA A 153 0.27 -12.36 -2.02
CA ALA A 153 -0.67 -11.63 -1.16
C ALA A 153 -1.56 -10.73 -2.00
N GLU A 154 -2.87 -10.66 -1.69
CA GLU A 154 -3.87 -10.03 -2.54
C GLU A 154 -5.05 -9.41 -1.78
N TYR A 155 -5.89 -8.64 -2.47
CA TYR A 155 -7.03 -7.89 -1.90
C TYR A 155 -6.60 -6.96 -0.78
N ILE A 156 -5.67 -6.06 -1.12
CA ILE A 156 -5.05 -5.13 -0.17
C ILE A 156 -5.38 -3.70 -0.57
N THR A 157 -5.68 -2.86 0.41
CA THR A 157 -5.78 -1.40 0.23
C THR A 157 -4.78 -0.70 1.14
N VAL A 158 -4.03 0.21 0.55
CA VAL A 158 -3.06 1.09 1.19
C VAL A 158 -3.61 2.51 1.05
N SER A 159 -4.11 3.10 2.13
CA SER A 159 -4.88 4.34 2.10
C SER A 159 -4.43 5.33 3.17
N ASN A 160 -4.40 6.61 2.83
CA ASN A 160 -4.10 7.68 3.78
C ASN A 160 -2.79 7.50 4.56
N ASN A 161 -1.79 6.81 4.02
CA ASN A 161 -0.51 6.67 4.70
C ASN A 161 0.45 7.80 4.31
N TYR A 162 1.31 8.21 5.22
CA TYR A 162 2.46 9.06 4.96
C TYR A 162 3.71 8.20 4.88
N ILE A 163 4.26 8.06 3.67
CA ILE A 163 5.39 7.19 3.34
C ILE A 163 6.53 8.07 2.85
N HIS A 164 7.64 8.14 3.62
CA HIS A 164 8.66 9.13 3.33
C HIS A 164 10.07 8.73 3.75
N ASP A 165 11.07 9.52 3.33
CA ASP A 165 12.48 9.42 3.74
C ASP A 165 13.06 8.00 3.61
N HIS A 166 12.93 7.38 2.42
CA HIS A 166 13.41 6.02 2.19
C HIS A 166 13.86 5.77 0.75
N HIS A 167 14.81 4.86 0.54
CA HIS A 167 15.31 4.53 -0.80
C HIS A 167 14.36 3.63 -1.60
N LYS A 168 13.64 2.70 -0.96
CA LYS A 168 12.81 1.65 -1.58
C LYS A 168 11.47 1.54 -0.84
N ALA A 169 10.44 2.30 -1.24
CA ALA A 169 9.25 2.49 -0.43
C ALA A 169 8.30 1.27 -0.41
N SER A 170 7.75 0.86 -1.53
CA SER A 170 6.72 -0.18 -1.58
C SER A 170 6.90 -1.11 -2.78
N LEU A 171 7.02 -2.40 -2.52
CA LEU A 171 7.21 -3.44 -3.51
C LEU A 171 5.99 -4.36 -3.57
N VAL A 172 5.48 -4.62 -4.77
CA VAL A 172 4.45 -5.64 -5.04
C VAL A 172 5.06 -6.69 -5.97
N GLY A 173 5.32 -7.90 -5.45
CA GLY A 173 6.09 -8.94 -6.15
C GLY A 173 7.60 -8.77 -6.00
N TYR A 174 8.26 -9.68 -5.26
CA TYR A 174 9.68 -9.55 -4.92
C TYR A 174 10.63 -9.98 -6.02
N ALA A 175 10.18 -10.84 -6.94
CA ALA A 175 10.98 -11.38 -8.04
C ALA A 175 10.07 -11.61 -9.26
N ASP A 176 10.67 -11.84 -10.43
CA ASP A 176 9.93 -12.07 -11.68
C ASP A 176 9.09 -13.37 -11.63
N GLU A 177 9.51 -14.34 -10.82
CA GLU A 177 8.80 -15.61 -10.58
C GLU A 177 7.69 -15.49 -9.53
N ASP A 178 7.65 -14.38 -8.80
CA ASP A 178 6.59 -14.11 -7.83
C ASP A 178 5.35 -13.58 -8.55
N THR A 179 4.59 -14.49 -9.15
CA THR A 179 3.42 -14.21 -9.97
C THR A 179 2.11 -14.32 -9.19
N GLY A 180 1.04 -13.70 -9.69
CA GLY A 180 -0.30 -13.76 -9.12
C GLY A 180 -1.11 -12.49 -9.36
N ALA A 181 -2.42 -12.58 -9.16
CA ALA A 181 -3.34 -11.49 -9.49
C ALA A 181 -3.10 -10.21 -8.67
N ARG A 182 -2.69 -10.32 -7.41
CA ARG A 182 -2.31 -9.22 -6.50
C ARG A 182 -3.15 -7.97 -6.69
N PHE A 183 -4.39 -8.05 -6.32
CA PHE A 183 -5.31 -6.92 -6.39
C PHE A 183 -4.97 -5.92 -5.27
N VAL A 184 -4.38 -4.78 -5.64
CA VAL A 184 -3.92 -3.77 -4.66
C VAL A 184 -4.40 -2.38 -5.04
N THR A 185 -4.97 -1.68 -4.07
CA THR A 185 -5.34 -0.26 -4.18
C THR A 185 -4.35 0.59 -3.40
N TYR A 186 -3.94 1.72 -3.98
CA TYR A 186 -3.21 2.80 -3.32
C TYR A 186 -4.00 4.09 -3.51
N ASP A 187 -4.52 4.67 -2.42
CA ASP A 187 -5.28 5.90 -2.51
C ASP A 187 -5.01 6.87 -1.35
N HIS A 188 -5.08 8.16 -1.65
CA HIS A 188 -4.90 9.25 -0.68
C HIS A 188 -3.59 9.19 0.11
N ASN A 189 -2.58 8.46 -0.36
CA ASN A 189 -1.28 8.41 0.30
C ASN A 189 -0.42 9.63 -0.08
N VAL A 190 0.45 10.02 0.81
CA VAL A 190 1.56 10.93 0.54
C VAL A 190 2.84 10.11 0.43
N PHE A 191 3.52 10.21 -0.71
CA PHE A 191 4.85 9.67 -0.95
C PHE A 191 5.82 10.84 -1.10
N GLU A 192 6.73 11.04 -0.14
CA GLU A 192 7.61 12.22 -0.13
C GLU A 192 9.07 11.86 0.18
N ASN A 193 10.01 12.48 -0.53
CA ASN A 193 11.45 12.30 -0.36
C ASN A 193 11.87 10.82 -0.41
N LEU A 194 11.59 10.17 -1.54
CA LEU A 194 11.83 8.75 -1.75
C LEU A 194 12.78 8.49 -2.94
N GLY A 195 13.46 7.37 -2.89
CA GLY A 195 14.28 6.90 -4.00
C GLY A 195 13.42 6.34 -5.12
N SER A 196 12.71 5.24 -4.85
CA SER A 196 11.91 4.52 -5.83
C SER A 196 10.83 3.64 -5.19
N ARG A 197 10.09 2.89 -6.03
CA ARG A 197 9.08 1.92 -5.63
C ARG A 197 7.90 2.58 -4.90
N THR A 198 7.15 3.43 -5.61
CA THR A 198 5.99 4.13 -5.04
C THR A 198 4.68 3.90 -5.84
N PRO A 199 4.23 2.65 -6.08
CA PRO A 199 4.89 1.37 -5.86
C PRO A 199 5.69 0.85 -7.08
N SER A 200 6.53 -0.18 -6.87
CA SER A 200 7.03 -1.04 -7.96
C SER A 200 6.23 -2.34 -7.96
N VAL A 201 5.57 -2.64 -9.07
CA VAL A 201 4.61 -3.76 -9.18
C VAL A 201 5.06 -4.75 -10.25
N ARG A 202 5.23 -6.00 -9.86
CA ARG A 202 5.43 -7.13 -10.78
C ARG A 202 4.19 -8.00 -10.79
N ASP A 203 3.66 -8.26 -11.98
CA ASP A 203 2.52 -9.15 -12.22
C ASP A 203 1.37 -8.93 -11.22
N GLY A 204 0.32 -8.27 -11.63
CA GLY A 204 -0.80 -7.95 -10.76
C GLY A 204 -1.66 -6.83 -11.30
N HIS A 205 -2.73 -6.53 -10.58
CA HIS A 205 -3.71 -5.51 -10.93
C HIS A 205 -3.73 -4.45 -9.84
N VAL A 206 -3.41 -3.22 -10.20
CA VAL A 206 -3.36 -2.11 -9.23
C VAL A 206 -4.29 -0.98 -9.63
N HIS A 207 -4.87 -0.34 -8.62
CA HIS A 207 -5.57 0.92 -8.74
C HIS A 207 -4.85 1.96 -7.89
N ILE A 208 -4.37 3.02 -8.51
CA ILE A 208 -3.55 4.06 -7.87
C ILE A 208 -4.21 5.40 -8.15
N TYR A 209 -4.89 5.98 -7.15
CA TYR A 209 -5.66 7.20 -7.37
C TYR A 209 -5.60 8.16 -6.17
N ASP A 210 -5.80 9.43 -6.43
CA ASP A 210 -5.83 10.52 -5.43
C ASP A 210 -4.61 10.55 -4.49
N ASN A 211 -3.44 10.04 -4.95
CA ASN A 211 -2.20 10.11 -4.19
C ASN A 211 -1.40 11.37 -4.53
N TYR A 212 -0.59 11.82 -3.58
CA TYR A 212 0.39 12.88 -3.77
C TYR A 212 1.81 12.32 -3.72
N PHE A 213 2.55 12.49 -4.82
CA PHE A 213 3.96 12.09 -4.98
C PHE A 213 4.82 13.34 -5.06
N LYS A 214 5.84 13.44 -4.18
CA LYS A 214 6.71 14.59 -4.11
C LYS A 214 8.16 14.19 -3.89
N ASP A 215 9.08 14.84 -4.61
CA ASP A 215 10.52 14.67 -4.44
C ASP A 215 10.98 13.19 -4.55
N ILE A 216 10.58 12.50 -5.65
CA ILE A 216 11.01 11.14 -5.95
C ILE A 216 12.20 11.18 -6.89
N SER A 217 13.33 10.59 -6.46
CA SER A 217 14.62 10.82 -7.10
C SER A 217 15.00 9.83 -8.21
N ALA A 218 14.39 8.64 -8.27
CA ALA A 218 14.69 7.65 -9.31
C ALA A 218 13.45 7.28 -10.15
N SER A 219 12.42 6.67 -9.57
CA SER A 219 11.16 6.38 -10.28
C SER A 219 10.01 6.26 -9.29
N ALA A 220 8.82 6.75 -9.65
CA ALA A 220 7.66 6.59 -8.79
C ALA A 220 6.94 5.25 -9.08
N ILE A 221 5.90 5.24 -9.89
CA ILE A 221 5.13 4.04 -10.23
C ILE A 221 5.86 3.27 -11.32
N ASN A 222 6.31 2.05 -11.01
CA ASN A 222 7.00 1.19 -11.97
C ASN A 222 6.23 -0.13 -12.14
N LEU A 223 5.50 -0.28 -13.25
CA LEU A 223 4.74 -1.49 -13.58
C LEU A 223 5.60 -2.43 -14.43
N ARG A 224 5.73 -3.67 -14.00
CA ARG A 224 6.67 -4.66 -14.55
C ARG A 224 5.99 -6.01 -14.73
N MET A 225 6.58 -6.89 -15.52
CA MET A 225 6.17 -8.30 -15.63
C MET A 225 4.68 -8.50 -15.91
N GLY A 226 4.12 -7.72 -16.84
CA GLY A 226 2.70 -7.83 -17.19
C GLY A 226 1.73 -7.16 -16.22
N ALA A 227 2.20 -6.49 -15.18
CA ALA A 227 1.33 -5.74 -14.27
C ALA A 227 0.46 -4.73 -15.02
N VAL A 228 -0.80 -4.60 -14.61
CA VAL A 228 -1.76 -3.64 -15.18
C VAL A 228 -2.24 -2.68 -14.10
N GLY A 229 -2.13 -1.37 -14.36
CA GLY A 229 -2.56 -0.33 -13.42
C GLY A 229 -3.60 0.61 -14.02
N LEU A 230 -4.69 0.88 -13.27
CA LEU A 230 -5.47 2.10 -13.44
C LEU A 230 -4.82 3.17 -12.56
N ILE A 231 -4.29 4.21 -13.22
CA ILE A 231 -3.54 5.28 -12.56
C ILE A 231 -4.26 6.58 -12.86
N GLU A 232 -4.97 7.11 -11.87
CA GLU A 232 -5.83 8.25 -12.12
C GLU A 232 -5.84 9.28 -10.99
N ASN A 233 -6.02 10.53 -11.38
CA ASN A 233 -6.20 11.68 -10.50
C ASN A 233 -5.07 11.85 -9.44
N ASN A 234 -3.86 11.34 -9.71
CA ASN A 234 -2.71 11.54 -8.83
C ASN A 234 -2.01 12.86 -9.13
N VAL A 235 -1.34 13.42 -8.13
CA VAL A 235 -0.52 14.62 -8.27
C VAL A 235 0.95 14.25 -8.10
N PHE A 236 1.78 14.53 -9.12
CA PHE A 236 3.22 14.33 -9.12
C PHE A 236 3.92 15.69 -9.12
N GLU A 237 4.78 15.94 -8.14
CA GLU A 237 5.51 17.20 -8.00
C GLU A 237 7.00 16.92 -7.76
N ASN A 238 7.85 17.42 -8.67
CA ASN A 238 9.29 17.20 -8.60
C ASN A 238 9.68 15.71 -8.57
N VAL A 239 9.13 14.94 -9.52
CA VAL A 239 9.29 13.48 -9.59
C VAL A 239 10.07 13.10 -10.85
N ARG A 240 11.10 12.27 -10.70
CA ARG A 240 11.74 11.60 -11.82
C ARG A 240 10.99 10.32 -12.16
N ASP A 241 10.76 10.09 -13.46
CA ASP A 241 10.09 8.89 -13.98
C ASP A 241 8.77 8.57 -13.25
N PRO A 242 7.75 9.45 -13.33
CA PRO A 242 6.50 9.30 -12.58
C PRO A 242 5.76 7.99 -12.81
N ILE A 243 5.67 7.54 -14.07
CA ILE A 243 4.96 6.30 -14.46
C ILE A 243 5.77 5.62 -15.55
N VAL A 244 6.32 4.45 -15.23
CA VAL A 244 7.27 3.76 -16.11
C VAL A 244 7.11 2.23 -16.05
N SER A 245 7.78 1.58 -16.99
CA SER A 245 8.12 0.15 -16.96
C SER A 245 9.60 0.02 -17.22
N LEU A 246 10.40 -0.06 -16.16
CA LEU A 246 11.87 -0.11 -16.20
C LEU A 246 12.39 -1.37 -15.49
N ASP A 247 13.61 -1.78 -15.83
CA ASP A 247 14.32 -2.91 -15.19
C ASP A 247 13.47 -4.19 -15.15
N SER A 248 12.85 -4.56 -16.28
CA SER A 248 11.92 -5.69 -16.36
C SER A 248 12.17 -6.51 -17.61
N THR A 249 12.03 -7.83 -17.51
CA THR A 249 12.12 -8.74 -18.66
C THR A 249 10.83 -8.72 -19.50
N ALA A 250 9.72 -8.22 -18.95
CA ALA A 250 8.47 -7.99 -19.66
C ALA A 250 7.86 -6.66 -19.21
N PRO A 251 7.27 -5.87 -20.13
CA PRO A 251 6.67 -4.58 -19.77
C PRO A 251 5.43 -4.75 -18.90
N GLY A 252 5.12 -3.71 -18.12
CA GLY A 252 3.82 -3.49 -17.53
C GLY A 252 2.97 -2.52 -18.36
N TYR A 253 1.71 -2.37 -17.99
CA TYR A 253 0.72 -1.61 -18.74
C TYR A 253 -0.08 -0.70 -17.84
N TRP A 254 -0.59 0.42 -18.37
CA TRP A 254 -1.35 1.41 -17.61
C TRP A 254 -2.53 1.98 -18.39
N ASP A 255 -3.58 2.29 -17.66
CA ASP A 255 -4.69 3.16 -18.07
C ASP A 255 -4.56 4.48 -17.31
N LEU A 256 -4.35 5.59 -18.00
CA LEU A 256 -4.07 6.90 -17.40
C LEU A 256 -5.27 7.82 -17.50
N ARG A 257 -5.67 8.44 -16.38
CA ARG A 257 -6.77 9.40 -16.35
C ARG A 257 -6.48 10.53 -15.37
N GLY A 258 -6.57 11.77 -15.80
CA GLY A 258 -6.61 12.94 -14.93
C GLY A 258 -5.39 13.19 -14.02
N ASN A 259 -4.25 12.52 -14.24
CA ASN A 259 -3.05 12.76 -13.45
C ASN A 259 -2.46 14.15 -13.72
N VAL A 260 -2.01 14.82 -12.67
CA VAL A 260 -1.38 16.15 -12.72
C VAL A 260 0.12 16.00 -12.47
N MET A 261 0.94 16.58 -13.37
CA MET A 261 2.40 16.48 -13.29
C MET A 261 3.03 17.88 -13.30
N SER A 262 3.88 18.17 -12.31
CA SER A 262 4.61 19.43 -12.18
C SER A 262 6.07 19.17 -11.82
N GLY A 263 7.01 19.80 -12.53
CA GLY A 263 8.43 19.63 -12.26
C GLY A 263 8.97 18.21 -12.49
N VAL A 264 8.26 17.40 -13.29
CA VAL A 264 8.66 16.01 -13.57
C VAL A 264 9.77 15.93 -14.60
N THR A 265 10.60 14.90 -14.48
CA THR A 265 11.64 14.59 -15.48
C THR A 265 11.52 13.13 -15.91
N TRP A 266 11.99 12.84 -17.14
CA TRP A 266 11.90 11.51 -17.72
C TRP A 266 13.28 11.04 -18.17
N SER A 267 13.62 9.82 -17.85
CA SER A 267 14.81 9.14 -18.34
C SER A 267 14.61 8.63 -19.76
N GLN A 268 15.71 8.41 -20.48
CA GLN A 268 15.62 7.66 -21.73
C GLN A 268 15.32 6.19 -21.42
N THR A 269 14.36 5.63 -22.14
CA THR A 269 14.00 4.21 -22.01
C THR A 269 14.87 3.35 -22.93
N GLY A 270 15.30 2.21 -22.42
CA GLY A 270 16.00 1.19 -23.19
C GLY A 270 15.06 0.29 -24.01
N ALA A 271 15.63 -0.70 -24.68
CA ALA A 271 14.84 -1.68 -25.40
C ALA A 271 14.00 -2.52 -24.41
N GLY A 272 12.70 -2.60 -24.64
CA GLY A 272 11.74 -3.31 -23.75
C GLY A 272 11.25 -2.49 -22.55
N GLU A 273 11.73 -1.27 -22.40
CA GLU A 273 11.26 -0.34 -21.38
C GLU A 273 10.23 0.65 -21.94
N ALA A 274 9.43 1.24 -21.08
CA ALA A 274 8.41 2.21 -21.43
C ALA A 274 8.26 3.31 -20.40
N SER A 275 7.80 4.48 -20.84
CA SER A 275 7.42 5.60 -19.98
C SER A 275 6.10 6.21 -20.42
N ALA A 276 5.36 6.77 -19.50
CA ALA A 276 4.12 7.48 -19.79
C ALA A 276 4.34 8.95 -20.17
N GLN A 277 5.53 9.31 -20.67
CA GLN A 277 5.90 10.67 -21.02
C GLN A 277 4.98 11.31 -22.06
N ASP A 278 4.45 10.50 -22.99
CA ASP A 278 3.52 10.96 -24.03
C ASP A 278 2.07 11.08 -23.55
N GLY A 279 1.79 10.74 -22.30
CA GLY A 279 0.46 10.80 -21.67
C GLY A 279 -0.52 9.74 -22.18
N ARG A 280 -0.04 8.71 -22.90
CA ARG A 280 -0.92 7.69 -23.50
C ARG A 280 -1.07 6.48 -22.61
N SER A 281 -2.31 5.97 -22.54
CA SER A 281 -2.58 4.65 -21.97
C SER A 281 -2.05 3.54 -22.88
N THR A 282 -1.50 2.49 -22.27
CA THR A 282 -1.04 1.27 -22.96
C THR A 282 -1.98 0.09 -22.75
N ALA A 283 -2.96 0.22 -21.85
CA ALA A 283 -4.04 -0.72 -21.61
C ALA A 283 -5.35 0.03 -21.35
N SER A 284 -6.47 -0.71 -21.34
CA SER A 284 -7.74 -0.27 -20.77
C SER A 284 -8.04 -1.17 -19.59
N TYR A 285 -8.22 -0.58 -18.41
CA TYR A 285 -8.46 -1.33 -17.19
C TYR A 285 -9.55 -0.66 -16.34
N SER A 286 -10.43 -1.47 -15.77
CA SER A 286 -11.47 -1.02 -14.84
C SER A 286 -11.46 -1.88 -13.58
N VAL A 287 -11.68 -1.25 -12.45
CA VAL A 287 -11.76 -1.95 -11.15
C VAL A 287 -13.18 -2.44 -10.87
N PRO A 288 -13.35 -3.57 -10.16
CA PRO A 288 -14.66 -4.18 -9.92
C PRO A 288 -15.39 -3.64 -8.68
N TYR A 289 -15.07 -2.43 -8.22
CA TYR A 289 -15.71 -1.81 -7.06
C TYR A 289 -16.04 -0.35 -7.33
N ALA A 290 -16.98 0.20 -6.57
CA ALA A 290 -17.32 1.61 -6.61
C ALA A 290 -16.29 2.44 -5.82
N TYR A 291 -15.93 3.60 -6.33
CA TYR A 291 -15.06 4.58 -5.68
C TYR A 291 -15.46 5.99 -6.11
N GLY A 292 -14.98 6.99 -5.42
CA GLY A 292 -15.09 8.40 -5.80
C GLY A 292 -13.69 8.97 -6.03
N LEU A 293 -13.59 9.96 -6.89
CA LEU A 293 -12.37 10.75 -7.07
C LEU A 293 -12.57 12.12 -6.42
N ASP A 294 -11.53 12.61 -5.81
CA ASP A 294 -11.49 14.00 -5.34
C ASP A 294 -11.48 14.97 -6.52
N ALA A 295 -11.84 16.23 -6.26
CA ALA A 295 -11.55 17.26 -7.25
C ALA A 295 -10.03 17.35 -7.46
N ALA A 296 -9.54 17.27 -8.70
CA ALA A 296 -8.11 17.21 -9.00
C ALA A 296 -7.27 18.32 -8.33
N ALA A 297 -7.84 19.52 -8.17
CA ALA A 297 -7.20 20.63 -7.47
C ALA A 297 -7.16 20.45 -5.93
N ALA A 298 -7.94 19.54 -5.37
CA ALA A 298 -8.01 19.28 -3.93
C ALA A 298 -7.08 18.13 -3.49
N VAL A 299 -6.76 17.18 -4.37
CA VAL A 299 -6.00 15.95 -4.07
C VAL A 299 -4.76 16.21 -3.20
N LYS A 300 -3.89 17.16 -3.59
CA LYS A 300 -2.70 17.49 -2.81
C LYS A 300 -3.07 17.97 -1.39
N GLY A 301 -4.06 18.84 -1.28
CA GLY A 301 -4.50 19.40 0.00
C GLY A 301 -5.12 18.35 0.91
N GLU A 302 -5.99 17.51 0.35
CA GLU A 302 -6.66 16.42 1.07
C GLU A 302 -5.66 15.36 1.55
N ALA A 303 -4.78 14.87 0.66
CA ALA A 303 -3.74 13.91 1.02
C ALA A 303 -2.84 14.42 2.15
N LEU A 304 -2.34 15.67 2.06
CA LEU A 304 -1.52 16.28 3.11
C LEU A 304 -2.28 16.51 4.43
N ALA A 305 -3.59 16.71 4.38
CA ALA A 305 -4.40 16.91 5.58
C ALA A 305 -4.75 15.60 6.28
N GLN A 306 -4.90 14.51 5.54
CA GLN A 306 -5.43 13.24 6.04
C GLN A 306 -4.39 12.14 6.22
N ALA A 307 -3.33 12.11 5.40
CA ALA A 307 -2.33 11.04 5.46
C ALA A 307 -1.51 11.06 6.76
N GLY A 308 -1.22 9.84 7.26
CA GLY A 308 -0.38 9.63 8.43
C GLY A 308 -1.13 9.49 9.75
N VAL A 309 -0.35 9.37 10.81
CA VAL A 309 -0.87 9.13 12.16
C VAL A 309 -1.61 10.34 12.75
N GLY A 310 -2.52 10.07 13.68
CA GLY A 310 -3.29 11.10 14.40
C GLY A 310 -4.39 11.74 13.57
N ARG A 311 -4.75 11.17 12.44
CA ARG A 311 -5.72 11.73 11.47
C ARG A 311 -7.05 10.97 11.40
N LEU A 312 -7.24 9.94 12.22
CA LEU A 312 -8.44 9.07 12.17
C LEU A 312 -9.78 9.80 12.40
N ASP A 313 -9.76 10.95 13.06
CA ASP A 313 -10.94 11.76 13.31
C ASP A 313 -11.10 12.92 12.30
N GLY A 314 -10.33 12.90 11.23
CA GLY A 314 -10.38 13.87 10.13
C GLY A 314 -11.77 13.91 9.49
N ALA A 315 -12.18 15.10 9.06
CA ALA A 315 -13.47 15.35 8.41
C ALA A 315 -13.71 14.33 7.29
N ALA A 316 -14.93 13.82 7.22
CA ALA A 316 -15.36 12.96 6.13
C ALA A 316 -14.95 13.57 4.78
N PRO A 317 -14.47 12.77 3.82
CA PRO A 317 -14.13 13.27 2.49
C PRO A 317 -15.32 14.05 1.93
N ALA A 318 -15.02 15.19 1.33
CA ALA A 318 -16.05 15.96 0.64
C ALA A 318 -16.68 15.04 -0.42
N THR A 319 -17.93 14.66 -0.22
CA THR A 319 -18.68 13.81 -1.13
C THR A 319 -18.86 14.51 -2.45
N GLY A 320 -17.91 14.34 -3.36
CA GLY A 320 -18.16 14.51 -4.79
C GLY A 320 -19.24 13.51 -5.20
N ALA A 321 -20.24 13.96 -5.93
CA ALA A 321 -21.32 13.10 -6.38
C ALA A 321 -20.75 11.86 -7.09
N PRO A 322 -21.20 10.62 -6.77
CA PRO A 322 -20.66 9.42 -7.36
C PRO A 322 -20.84 9.45 -8.87
N ALA A 323 -19.77 9.19 -9.59
CA ALA A 323 -19.86 8.91 -11.01
C ALA A 323 -20.76 7.65 -11.23
N PRO A 324 -21.56 7.60 -12.28
CA PRO A 324 -22.49 6.48 -12.50
C PRO A 324 -21.71 5.17 -12.62
N VAL A 325 -22.07 4.22 -11.78
CA VAL A 325 -21.52 2.86 -11.72
C VAL A 325 -21.74 2.16 -13.06
N PRO A 326 -20.71 1.72 -13.78
CA PRO A 326 -20.91 0.74 -14.86
C PRO A 326 -21.33 -0.60 -14.26
N ALA A 327 -22.26 -1.27 -14.94
CA ALA A 327 -22.74 -2.59 -14.54
C ALA A 327 -21.57 -3.61 -14.42
N PRO A 328 -21.67 -4.60 -13.53
CA PRO A 328 -20.60 -5.57 -13.30
C PRO A 328 -20.28 -6.32 -14.60
N ALA A 329 -19.02 -6.24 -15.00
CA ALA A 329 -18.49 -7.02 -16.10
C ALA A 329 -18.30 -8.49 -15.65
N PRO A 330 -18.48 -9.45 -16.56
CA PRO A 330 -18.23 -10.86 -16.26
C PRO A 330 -16.76 -11.11 -15.91
N GLU A 331 -16.49 -12.17 -15.16
CA GLU A 331 -15.19 -12.58 -14.67
C GLU A 331 -14.07 -12.47 -15.72
N PRO A 332 -12.89 -11.96 -15.37
CA PRO A 332 -11.80 -11.78 -16.32
C PRO A 332 -11.25 -13.13 -16.77
N SER A 333 -11.47 -13.47 -18.02
CA SER A 333 -10.64 -14.47 -18.69
C SER A 333 -9.30 -13.84 -19.05
N PRO A 334 -8.17 -14.45 -18.73
CA PRO A 334 -6.87 -13.91 -19.10
C PRO A 334 -6.58 -14.23 -20.57
N ALA A 335 -6.74 -13.28 -21.45
CA ALA A 335 -6.16 -13.35 -22.78
C ALA A 335 -5.69 -11.97 -23.22
N VAL A 336 -4.45 -11.64 -22.86
CA VAL A 336 -3.70 -10.60 -23.56
C VAL A 336 -3.12 -11.25 -24.81
N THR A 337 -3.75 -11.03 -25.97
CA THR A 337 -3.14 -11.38 -27.24
C THR A 337 -2.29 -10.21 -27.67
N PRO A 338 -0.96 -10.36 -27.85
CA PRO A 338 -0.14 -9.30 -28.40
C PRO A 338 -0.56 -9.01 -29.84
N ALA A 339 -0.66 -7.73 -30.19
CA ALA A 339 -0.91 -7.31 -31.56
C ALA A 339 0.26 -7.76 -32.47
N PRO A 340 0.00 -8.18 -33.72
CA PRO A 340 1.05 -8.55 -34.64
C PRO A 340 1.88 -7.32 -34.99
N THR A 341 3.18 -7.45 -34.87
CA THR A 341 4.18 -6.48 -35.37
C THR A 341 4.17 -6.44 -36.90
N PRO A 342 4.36 -5.28 -37.56
CA PRO A 342 4.42 -5.14 -38.99
C PRO A 342 5.65 -5.77 -39.62
#